data_fc62648ae4581059647a8d08463871b6
#
_entry.id   fc62648ae4581059647a8d08463871b6
#
_cell.length_a   1.000
_cell.length_b   1.000
_cell.length_c   1.000
_cell.angle_alpha   90.00
_cell.angle_beta   90.00
_cell.angle_gamma   90.00
#
_symmetry.space_group_name_H-M   'P 1'
#
loop_
_entity.id
_entity.type
_entity.pdbx_description
1 polymer ?
#
loop_
_entity_poly.entity_id
_entity_poly.type
_entity_poly.pdbx_seq_one_letter_code
_entity_poly.pdbx_strand_id
1 'polypeptide(L)'
;MRMRLVLAFVSLLTTTGLAQTPPQDNQTVKVGPWTVATTYEADKFNHCTMSSSAEDLGISFVRDQDELSLVLDSSKWKLERGKAYSVRLVAGSQSIEAKALAQAKSVTIALTDRPFNGKLRIANALEVRGEGATLHVPLVGSAAALERLEACFDKNERESTETNPFVAPSRKP
;
A
#
# COMPACT_ATOMS: atom_id res chain seq x y z
N MET A 1 76.20 -21.36 -27.75
CA MET A 1 75.12 -22.11 -27.15
C MET A 1 74.36 -21.12 -26.15
N ARG A 2 73.26 -20.51 -26.61
CA ARG A 2 72.59 -19.45 -25.88
C ARG A 2 71.19 -19.97 -25.41
N MET A 3 71.07 -20.25 -24.12
CA MET A 3 69.88 -20.77 -23.49
C MET A 3 68.95 -19.60 -23.20
N ARG A 4 67.74 -19.55 -23.83
CA ARG A 4 66.75 -18.57 -23.61
C ARG A 4 65.78 -19.12 -22.55
N LEU A 5 65.74 -18.43 -21.40
CA LEU A 5 64.79 -18.66 -20.30
C LEU A 5 63.47 -17.98 -20.66
N VAL A 6 62.40 -18.75 -20.80
CA VAL A 6 61.02 -18.23 -21.00
C VAL A 6 60.33 -18.21 -19.64
N LEU A 7 60.07 -17.00 -19.12
CA LEU A 7 59.24 -16.80 -17.93
C LEU A 7 57.76 -16.78 -18.37
N ALA A 8 56.99 -17.76 -17.92
CA ALA A 8 55.55 -17.77 -18.06
C ALA A 8 54.91 -17.00 -16.92
N PHE A 9 54.27 -15.88 -17.25
CA PHE A 9 53.41 -15.14 -16.32
C PHE A 9 52.03 -15.79 -16.25
N VAL A 10 51.70 -16.37 -15.11
CA VAL A 10 50.33 -16.84 -14.81
C VAL A 10 49.56 -15.68 -14.21
N SER A 11 48.62 -15.11 -14.99
CA SER A 11 47.71 -14.07 -14.51
C SER A 11 46.51 -14.72 -13.79
N LEU A 12 46.45 -14.60 -12.47
CA LEU A 12 45.22 -14.93 -11.70
C LEU A 12 44.17 -13.87 -11.96
N LEU A 13 43.13 -14.23 -12.69
CA LEU A 13 41.90 -13.44 -12.81
C LEU A 13 41.04 -13.67 -11.55
N THR A 14 41.03 -12.70 -10.63
CA THR A 14 40.09 -12.66 -9.52
C THR A 14 38.75 -12.15 -10.04
N THR A 15 37.77 -13.03 -10.23
CA THR A 15 36.37 -12.66 -10.49
C THR A 15 35.73 -12.17 -9.19
N THR A 16 35.61 -10.87 -9.02
CA THR A 16 34.75 -10.24 -8.01
C THR A 16 33.31 -10.51 -8.41
N GLY A 17 32.68 -11.50 -7.76
CA GLY A 17 31.24 -11.73 -7.87
C GLY A 17 30.49 -10.54 -7.27
N LEU A 18 29.86 -9.74 -8.13
CA LEU A 18 28.84 -8.77 -7.69
C LEU A 18 27.67 -9.55 -7.13
N ALA A 19 27.46 -9.49 -5.82
CA ALA A 19 26.24 -9.96 -5.21
C ALA A 19 25.09 -9.11 -5.77
N GLN A 20 24.34 -9.66 -6.72
CA GLN A 20 23.08 -9.06 -7.17
C GLN A 20 22.09 -9.18 -6.03
N THR A 21 21.75 -8.06 -5.40
CA THR A 21 20.58 -7.96 -4.54
C THR A 21 19.38 -8.39 -5.40
N PRO A 22 18.57 -9.39 -4.97
CA PRO A 22 17.39 -9.77 -5.73
C PRO A 22 16.49 -8.53 -5.86
N PRO A 23 15.90 -8.28 -7.05
CA PRO A 23 14.97 -7.18 -7.21
C PRO A 23 13.84 -7.37 -6.20
N GLN A 24 13.60 -6.39 -5.34
CA GLN A 24 12.43 -6.36 -4.48
C GLN A 24 11.22 -6.28 -5.40
N ASP A 25 10.56 -7.41 -5.50
CA ASP A 25 9.38 -7.57 -6.34
C ASP A 25 8.25 -6.75 -5.68
N ASN A 26 8.04 -5.53 -6.17
CA ASN A 26 6.82 -4.77 -5.89
C ASN A 26 5.66 -5.57 -6.46
N GLN A 27 5.24 -6.60 -5.71
CA GLN A 27 4.20 -7.52 -6.16
C GLN A 27 2.90 -6.77 -6.32
N THR A 28 2.59 -6.45 -7.55
CA THR A 28 1.32 -5.87 -7.94
C THR A 28 0.41 -6.99 -8.43
N VAL A 29 -0.75 -7.14 -7.80
CA VAL A 29 -1.75 -8.17 -8.13
C VAL A 29 -3.06 -7.51 -8.51
N LYS A 30 -3.62 -7.89 -9.67
CA LYS A 30 -4.92 -7.41 -10.11
C LYS A 30 -6.04 -8.30 -9.56
N VAL A 31 -7.07 -7.68 -8.93
CA VAL A 31 -8.23 -8.34 -8.34
C VAL A 31 -9.50 -7.63 -8.83
N GLY A 32 -10.06 -8.12 -9.91
CA GLY A 32 -11.18 -7.46 -10.60
C GLY A 32 -10.77 -6.03 -11.06
N PRO A 33 -11.55 -4.99 -10.70
CA PRO A 33 -11.23 -3.61 -11.06
C PRO A 33 -10.13 -3.00 -10.17
N TRP A 34 -9.66 -3.72 -9.15
CA TRP A 34 -8.69 -3.26 -8.17
C TRP A 34 -7.28 -3.78 -8.46
N THR A 35 -6.30 -3.00 -8.08
CA THR A 35 -4.89 -3.37 -8.10
C THR A 35 -4.35 -3.33 -6.69
N VAL A 36 -3.81 -4.44 -6.20
CA VAL A 36 -3.18 -4.52 -4.86
C VAL A 36 -1.66 -4.51 -5.04
N ALA A 37 -0.98 -3.64 -4.32
CA ALA A 37 0.46 -3.46 -4.40
C ALA A 37 1.09 -3.33 -3.01
N THR A 38 2.34 -3.76 -2.91
CA THR A 38 3.18 -3.57 -1.72
C THR A 38 4.09 -2.35 -1.92
N THR A 39 4.24 -1.53 -0.90
CA THR A 39 5.15 -0.37 -0.91
C THR A 39 6.24 -0.56 0.13
N TYR A 40 7.48 -0.35 -0.31
CA TYR A 40 8.67 -0.33 0.55
C TYR A 40 9.29 1.06 0.56
N GLU A 41 9.85 1.45 1.68
CA GLU A 41 10.62 2.67 1.85
C GLU A 41 12.00 2.33 2.43
N ALA A 42 13.08 2.68 1.73
CA ALA A 42 14.45 2.32 2.10
C ALA A 42 14.60 0.82 2.44
N ASP A 43 14.06 -0.05 1.57
CA ASP A 43 14.07 -1.52 1.69
C ASP A 43 13.28 -2.10 2.88
N LYS A 44 12.49 -1.27 3.57
CA LYS A 44 11.60 -1.71 4.64
C LYS A 44 10.16 -1.68 4.17
N PHE A 45 9.40 -2.71 4.55
CA PHE A 45 7.97 -2.71 4.32
C PHE A 45 7.32 -1.48 4.98
N ASN A 46 6.52 -0.75 4.20
CA ASN A 46 5.81 0.44 4.66
C ASN A 46 4.31 0.13 4.75
N HIS A 47 3.67 -0.20 3.63
CA HIS A 47 2.23 -0.46 3.60
C HIS A 47 1.83 -1.27 2.38
N CYS A 48 0.61 -1.78 2.40
CA CYS A 48 -0.07 -2.31 1.22
C CYS A 48 -1.19 -1.38 0.78
N THR A 49 -1.41 -1.30 -0.53
CA THR A 49 -2.44 -0.45 -1.14
C THR A 49 -3.33 -1.29 -2.05
N MET A 50 -4.64 -1.07 -2.01
CA MET A 50 -5.53 -1.46 -3.10
C MET A 50 -6.07 -0.21 -3.78
N SER A 51 -5.93 -0.11 -5.10
CA SER A 51 -6.28 1.09 -5.87
C SER A 51 -7.18 0.79 -7.05
N SER A 52 -8.02 1.75 -7.38
CA SER A 52 -8.89 1.78 -8.56
C SER A 52 -9.14 3.24 -8.96
N SER A 53 -9.91 3.46 -10.01
CA SER A 53 -10.32 4.80 -10.41
C SER A 53 -11.76 4.79 -10.94
N ALA A 54 -12.45 5.90 -10.74
CA ALA A 54 -13.78 6.14 -11.29
C ALA A 54 -13.82 7.56 -11.84
N GLU A 55 -14.03 7.70 -13.15
CA GLU A 55 -13.98 8.99 -13.87
C GLU A 55 -12.64 9.72 -13.60
N ASP A 56 -12.71 10.88 -12.92
CA ASP A 56 -11.54 11.71 -12.58
C ASP A 56 -11.09 11.52 -11.12
N LEU A 57 -11.62 10.52 -10.43
CA LEU A 57 -11.34 10.21 -9.02
C LEU A 57 -10.42 8.99 -8.91
N GLY A 58 -9.22 9.19 -8.39
CA GLY A 58 -8.37 8.12 -7.89
C GLY A 58 -8.86 7.65 -6.53
N ILE A 59 -8.88 6.35 -6.33
CA ILE A 59 -9.40 5.70 -5.13
C ILE A 59 -8.35 4.72 -4.64
N SER A 60 -7.89 4.87 -3.40
CA SER A 60 -6.95 3.95 -2.78
C SER A 60 -7.34 3.65 -1.34
N PHE A 61 -7.32 2.36 -0.98
CA PHE A 61 -7.31 1.94 0.41
C PHE A 61 -5.88 1.55 0.77
N VAL A 62 -5.38 2.15 1.84
CA VAL A 62 -4.01 1.94 2.33
C VAL A 62 -4.07 1.24 3.67
N ARG A 63 -3.38 0.12 3.80
CA ARG A 63 -3.23 -0.63 5.05
C ARG A 63 -1.78 -0.54 5.51
N ASP A 64 -1.55 0.21 6.56
CA ASP A 64 -0.26 0.30 7.27
C ASP A 64 -0.34 -0.34 8.65
N GLN A 65 0.69 -0.14 9.48
CA GLN A 65 0.75 -0.72 10.84
C GLN A 65 -0.32 -0.16 11.77
N ASP A 66 -0.74 1.07 11.57
CA ASP A 66 -1.64 1.79 12.47
C ASP A 66 -3.10 1.54 12.11
N GLU A 67 -3.46 1.70 10.81
CA GLU A 67 -4.87 1.72 10.43
C GLU A 67 -5.11 1.35 8.95
N LEU A 68 -6.37 1.22 8.61
CA LEU A 68 -6.87 1.26 7.24
C LEU A 68 -7.30 2.69 6.92
N SER A 69 -6.80 3.25 5.83
CA SER A 69 -7.16 4.58 5.36
C SER A 69 -7.75 4.54 3.96
N LEU A 70 -8.71 5.45 3.69
CA LEU A 70 -9.18 5.75 2.34
C LEU A 70 -8.50 7.03 1.86
N VAL A 71 -7.83 6.94 0.73
CA VAL A 71 -7.23 8.07 0.03
C VAL A 71 -8.02 8.32 -1.25
N LEU A 72 -8.51 9.53 -1.43
CA LEU A 72 -9.18 10.00 -2.65
C LEU A 72 -8.35 11.11 -3.25
N ASP A 73 -8.12 11.07 -4.56
CA ASP A 73 -7.38 12.10 -5.28
C ASP A 73 -8.04 12.49 -6.59
N SER A 74 -7.84 13.74 -6.99
CA SER A 74 -8.23 14.24 -8.30
C SER A 74 -7.31 15.38 -8.75
N SER A 75 -6.91 15.33 -10.01
CA SER A 75 -6.11 16.40 -10.62
C SER A 75 -6.83 17.77 -10.62
N LYS A 76 -8.17 17.74 -10.56
CA LYS A 76 -9.03 18.92 -10.55
C LYS A 76 -9.11 19.64 -9.21
N TRP A 77 -8.71 18.98 -8.12
CA TRP A 77 -8.81 19.56 -6.78
C TRP A 77 -7.73 20.61 -6.51
N LYS A 78 -8.12 21.60 -5.70
CA LYS A 78 -7.24 22.64 -5.15
C LYS A 78 -7.58 22.77 -3.67
N LEU A 79 -6.99 21.90 -2.85
CA LEU A 79 -7.27 21.83 -1.43
C LEU A 79 -6.18 22.52 -0.61
N GLU A 80 -6.54 23.05 0.56
CA GLU A 80 -5.60 23.61 1.52
C GLU A 80 -4.90 22.46 2.25
N ARG A 81 -3.60 22.35 2.08
CA ARG A 81 -2.80 21.31 2.75
C ARG A 81 -2.92 21.39 4.27
N GLY A 82 -3.13 20.25 4.91
CA GLY A 82 -3.27 20.13 6.36
C GLY A 82 -4.64 20.50 6.91
N LYS A 83 -5.56 21.00 6.07
CA LYS A 83 -6.93 21.25 6.49
C LYS A 83 -7.70 19.94 6.65
N ALA A 84 -8.46 19.84 7.74
CA ALA A 84 -9.34 18.72 8.01
C ALA A 84 -10.78 19.11 7.69
N TYR A 85 -11.41 18.42 6.75
CA TYR A 85 -12.82 18.59 6.40
C TYR A 85 -13.65 17.54 7.12
N SER A 86 -14.81 17.96 7.67
CA SER A 86 -15.79 17.00 8.21
C SER A 86 -16.50 16.34 7.05
N VAL A 87 -16.58 15.02 7.07
CA VAL A 87 -17.26 14.23 6.04
C VAL A 87 -18.10 13.15 6.71
N ARG A 88 -19.18 12.75 6.02
CA ARG A 88 -19.97 11.57 6.40
C ARG A 88 -19.72 10.48 5.38
N LEU A 89 -19.32 9.31 5.86
CA LEU A 89 -19.16 8.10 5.06
C LEU A 89 -20.44 7.28 5.15
N VAL A 90 -20.96 6.83 4.00
CA VAL A 90 -22.19 6.01 3.95
C VAL A 90 -21.91 4.76 3.12
N ALA A 91 -22.06 3.58 3.71
CA ALA A 91 -21.92 2.29 3.04
C ALA A 91 -23.17 1.43 3.33
N GLY A 92 -24.02 1.26 2.33
CA GLY A 92 -25.33 0.61 2.50
C GLY A 92 -26.21 1.35 3.51
N SER A 93 -26.62 0.68 4.59
CA SER A 93 -27.44 1.26 5.65
C SER A 93 -26.64 1.89 6.81
N GLN A 94 -25.31 1.82 6.77
CA GLN A 94 -24.46 2.38 7.82
C GLN A 94 -23.84 3.70 7.41
N SER A 95 -23.72 4.60 8.38
CA SER A 95 -22.99 5.87 8.20
C SER A 95 -22.18 6.20 9.43
N ILE A 96 -21.02 6.82 9.20
CA ILE A 96 -20.12 7.33 10.23
C ILE A 96 -19.66 8.74 9.87
N GLU A 97 -19.39 9.55 10.90
CA GLU A 97 -18.68 10.83 10.73
C GLU A 97 -17.17 10.59 10.76
N ALA A 98 -16.45 11.27 9.89
CA ALA A 98 -15.00 11.17 9.77
C ALA A 98 -14.36 12.52 9.45
N LYS A 99 -13.03 12.57 9.49
CA LYS A 99 -12.24 13.71 9.05
C LYS A 99 -11.44 13.34 7.80
N ALA A 100 -11.54 14.16 6.78
CA ALA A 100 -10.75 14.08 5.57
C ALA A 100 -9.59 15.07 5.66
N LEU A 101 -8.37 14.58 5.87
CA LEU A 101 -7.17 15.40 5.95
C LEU A 101 -6.66 15.69 4.54
N ALA A 102 -6.61 16.98 4.18
CA ALA A 102 -6.30 17.42 2.84
C ALA A 102 -4.79 17.52 2.57
N GLN A 103 -4.41 17.09 1.37
CA GLN A 103 -3.22 17.50 0.64
C GLN A 103 -3.66 18.37 -0.56
N ALA A 104 -2.73 18.85 -1.38
CA ALA A 104 -3.10 19.75 -2.48
C ALA A 104 -4.12 19.15 -3.47
N LYS A 105 -4.04 17.83 -3.72
CA LYS A 105 -4.82 17.10 -4.72
C LYS A 105 -5.51 15.87 -4.18
N SER A 106 -5.36 15.55 -2.90
CA SER A 106 -5.91 14.36 -2.27
C SER A 106 -6.42 14.63 -0.87
N VAL A 107 -7.26 13.75 -0.38
CA VAL A 107 -7.66 13.66 1.03
C VAL A 107 -7.40 12.25 1.54
N THR A 108 -7.02 12.15 2.81
CA THR A 108 -6.88 10.88 3.54
C THR A 108 -7.92 10.83 4.65
N ILE A 109 -8.64 9.73 4.75
CA ILE A 109 -9.69 9.48 5.73
C ILE A 109 -9.35 8.20 6.47
N ALA A 110 -9.07 8.28 7.77
CA ALA A 110 -8.85 7.12 8.62
C ALA A 110 -10.15 6.33 8.81
N LEU A 111 -10.10 5.03 8.59
CA LEU A 111 -11.24 4.10 8.70
C LEU A 111 -11.12 3.29 10.00
N THR A 112 -11.29 3.95 11.13
CA THR A 112 -11.09 3.37 12.47
C THR A 112 -12.28 2.54 12.97
N ASP A 113 -13.47 2.70 12.37
CA ASP A 113 -14.69 1.97 12.74
C ASP A 113 -14.71 0.57 12.11
N ARG A 114 -14.38 -0.46 12.90
CA ARG A 114 -14.32 -1.85 12.42
C ARG A 114 -15.66 -2.38 11.89
N PRO A 115 -16.82 -2.14 12.54
CA PRO A 115 -18.13 -2.50 12.01
C PRO A 115 -18.39 -1.89 10.64
N PHE A 116 -18.08 -0.60 10.46
CA PHE A 116 -18.20 0.09 9.18
C PHE A 116 -17.28 -0.51 8.12
N ASN A 117 -16.03 -0.83 8.46
CA ASN A 117 -15.08 -1.47 7.53
C ASN A 117 -15.61 -2.83 7.02
N GLY A 118 -16.35 -3.56 7.86
CA GLY A 118 -17.05 -4.78 7.43
C GLY A 118 -18.09 -4.52 6.34
N LYS A 119 -18.73 -3.33 6.31
CA LYS A 119 -19.70 -2.96 5.28
C LYS A 119 -19.08 -2.63 3.94
N LEU A 120 -17.83 -2.16 3.90
CA LEU A 120 -17.10 -1.91 2.65
C LEU A 120 -16.92 -3.18 1.82
N ARG A 121 -16.97 -4.37 2.44
CA ARG A 121 -16.86 -5.67 1.76
C ARG A 121 -18.14 -6.10 1.06
N ILE A 122 -19.30 -5.60 1.50
CA ILE A 122 -20.61 -6.05 1.03
C ILE A 122 -21.42 -4.96 0.34
N ALA A 123 -21.02 -3.70 0.50
CA ALA A 123 -21.67 -2.58 -0.18
C ALA A 123 -21.23 -2.48 -1.64
N ASN A 124 -22.11 -2.01 -2.52
CA ASN A 124 -21.78 -1.76 -3.93
C ASN A 124 -21.08 -0.41 -4.14
N ALA A 125 -21.27 0.53 -3.22
CA ALA A 125 -20.66 1.85 -3.24
C ALA A 125 -20.46 2.39 -1.82
N LEU A 126 -19.47 3.28 -1.69
CA LEU A 126 -19.27 4.16 -0.54
C LEU A 126 -19.54 5.59 -0.99
N GLU A 127 -20.39 6.30 -0.28
CA GLU A 127 -20.55 7.73 -0.47
C GLU A 127 -19.72 8.50 0.57
N VAL A 128 -18.96 9.47 0.10
CA VAL A 128 -18.22 10.42 0.93
C VAL A 128 -18.88 11.78 0.78
N ARG A 129 -19.70 12.15 1.77
CA ARG A 129 -20.52 13.37 1.78
C ARG A 129 -19.78 14.47 2.51
N GLY A 130 -19.32 15.47 1.77
CA GLY A 130 -18.82 16.74 2.31
C GLY A 130 -19.89 17.83 2.26
N GLU A 131 -19.56 19.04 2.72
CA GLU A 131 -20.47 20.20 2.68
C GLU A 131 -20.82 20.63 1.25
N GLY A 132 -19.85 20.52 0.30
CA GLY A 132 -20.02 21.00 -1.06
C GLY A 132 -20.42 19.94 -2.09
N ALA A 133 -20.18 18.67 -1.81
CA ALA A 133 -20.42 17.59 -2.78
C ALA A 133 -20.49 16.21 -2.11
N THR A 134 -21.07 15.26 -2.83
CA THR A 134 -20.99 13.83 -2.51
C THR A 134 -20.12 13.14 -3.56
N LEU A 135 -19.09 12.43 -3.11
CA LEU A 135 -18.27 11.58 -3.96
C LEU A 135 -18.78 10.14 -3.89
N HIS A 136 -18.85 9.49 -5.05
CA HIS A 136 -19.27 8.10 -5.15
C HIS A 136 -18.04 7.22 -5.44
N VAL A 137 -17.73 6.31 -4.51
CA VAL A 137 -16.63 5.36 -4.61
C VAL A 137 -17.23 3.98 -4.93
N PRO A 138 -17.08 3.46 -6.16
CA PRO A 138 -17.55 2.14 -6.50
C PRO A 138 -16.81 1.06 -5.70
N LEU A 139 -17.54 0.12 -5.10
CA LEU A 139 -16.97 -0.98 -4.32
C LEU A 139 -17.15 -2.35 -4.98
N VAL A 140 -17.46 -2.39 -6.27
CA VAL A 140 -17.57 -3.66 -7.01
C VAL A 140 -16.24 -4.41 -6.92
N GLY A 141 -16.29 -5.67 -6.45
CA GLY A 141 -15.09 -6.49 -6.26
C GLY A 141 -14.21 -6.12 -5.05
N SER A 142 -14.63 -5.15 -4.23
CA SER A 142 -13.87 -4.71 -3.06
C SER A 142 -13.67 -5.80 -2.00
N ALA A 143 -14.60 -6.73 -1.86
CA ALA A 143 -14.48 -7.82 -0.88
C ALA A 143 -13.20 -8.63 -1.08
N ALA A 144 -12.98 -9.16 -2.30
CA ALA A 144 -11.78 -9.92 -2.63
C ALA A 144 -10.51 -9.05 -2.61
N ALA A 145 -10.62 -7.78 -3.02
CA ALA A 145 -9.49 -6.87 -3.01
C ALA A 145 -9.07 -6.47 -1.58
N LEU A 146 -10.02 -6.23 -0.66
CA LEU A 146 -9.75 -5.99 0.76
C LEU A 146 -9.16 -7.22 1.44
N GLU A 147 -9.64 -8.43 1.12
CA GLU A 147 -9.03 -9.66 1.62
C GLU A 147 -7.58 -9.79 1.15
N ARG A 148 -7.32 -9.49 -0.12
CA ARG A 148 -5.96 -9.50 -0.66
C ARG A 148 -5.08 -8.42 -0.06
N LEU A 149 -5.63 -7.23 0.24
CA LEU A 149 -4.94 -6.14 0.92
C LEU A 149 -4.49 -6.56 2.33
N GLU A 150 -5.38 -7.16 3.12
CA GLU A 150 -5.05 -7.67 4.46
C GLU A 150 -4.00 -8.80 4.38
N ALA A 151 -4.16 -9.74 3.45
CA ALA A 151 -3.17 -10.81 3.26
C ALA A 151 -1.80 -10.28 2.83
N CYS A 152 -1.76 -9.21 2.03
CA CYS A 152 -0.53 -8.50 1.66
C CYS A 152 0.14 -7.92 2.91
N PHE A 153 -0.62 -7.22 3.73
CA PHE A 153 -0.12 -6.60 4.96
C PHE A 153 0.41 -7.65 5.94
N ASP A 154 -0.40 -8.66 6.27
CA ASP A 154 -0.05 -9.71 7.23
C ASP A 154 1.23 -10.48 6.84
N LYS A 155 1.41 -10.73 5.53
CA LYS A 155 2.60 -11.39 5.03
C LYS A 155 3.85 -10.55 5.27
N ASN A 156 3.82 -9.29 4.83
CA ASN A 156 5.00 -8.42 4.85
C ASN A 156 5.32 -7.91 6.26
N GLU A 157 4.32 -7.72 7.14
CA GLU A 157 4.54 -7.40 8.55
C GLU A 157 5.29 -8.54 9.26
N ARG A 158 4.94 -9.81 9.00
CA ARG A 158 5.65 -10.97 9.57
C ARG A 158 7.09 -11.03 9.08
N GLU A 159 7.32 -10.88 7.78
CA GLU A 159 8.66 -10.91 7.19
C GLU A 159 9.54 -9.79 7.75
N SER A 160 8.99 -8.62 8.05
CA SER A 160 9.74 -7.49 8.65
C SER A 160 10.11 -7.74 10.13
N THR A 161 9.33 -8.53 10.87
CA THR A 161 9.60 -8.87 12.28
C THR A 161 10.54 -10.06 12.43
N GLU A 162 10.65 -10.94 11.45
CA GLU A 162 11.51 -12.13 11.49
C GLU A 162 12.99 -11.84 11.21
N THR A 163 13.37 -10.61 10.87
CA THR A 163 14.75 -10.24 10.54
C THR A 163 15.71 -10.16 11.74
N ASN A 164 15.22 -10.31 12.99
CA ASN A 164 16.10 -10.36 14.15
C ASN A 164 16.19 -11.79 14.71
N PRO A 165 17.23 -12.58 14.36
CA PRO A 165 17.39 -13.96 14.82
C PRO A 165 17.65 -14.08 16.34
N PHE A 166 17.87 -12.94 17.03
CA PHE A 166 18.17 -12.90 18.46
C PHE A 166 16.94 -12.52 19.32
N VAL A 167 15.82 -12.20 18.71
CA VAL A 167 14.56 -11.86 19.42
C VAL A 167 13.51 -12.91 19.06
N ALA A 168 12.98 -13.59 20.08
CA ALA A 168 11.89 -14.52 19.86
C ALA A 168 10.65 -13.76 19.31
N PRO A 169 9.94 -14.32 18.30
CA PRO A 169 8.72 -13.70 17.79
C PRO A 169 7.73 -13.50 18.94
N SER A 170 7.30 -12.25 19.14
CA SER A 170 6.31 -11.95 20.17
C SER A 170 4.99 -12.63 19.82
N ARG A 171 4.60 -13.65 20.60
CA ARG A 171 3.26 -14.23 20.52
C ARG A 171 2.29 -13.12 20.97
N LYS A 172 1.55 -12.55 20.02
CA LYS A 172 0.37 -11.75 20.37
C LYS A 172 -0.66 -12.65 21.05
N PRO A 173 -1.24 -12.23 22.19
CA PRO A 173 -2.28 -12.96 22.89
C PRO A 173 -3.56 -13.11 22.10
#